data_3b313feb02bca739e2c5757058b4239f
#
_entry.id   3b313feb02bca739e2c5757058b4239f
#
_cell.length_a   1.000
_cell.length_b   1.000
_cell.length_c   1.000
_cell.angle_alpha   90.00
_cell.angle_beta   90.00
_cell.angle_gamma   90.00
#
_symmetry.space_group_name_H-M   'P 1'
#
loop_
_entity.id
_entity.type
_entity.pdbx_description
1 polymer ?
#
loop_
_entity_poly.entity_id
_entity_poly.type
_entity_poly.pdbx_seq_one_letter_code
_entity_poly.pdbx_strand_id
1 'polypeptide(L)'
;YYVKKHIEESGTGSEILEGRNILLAEDNDLNAEITEAILERAGIKTERVEDGIQCVNMIEKMPAGTYDMILMDIQMPKMNGYKATQAIRRLPDKDKACIPIIAMTANAFEEDKREAIAAGMNGHIAKPIQLDKLLSMLAEVIRQQENC
;
A
#
# COMPACT_ATOMS: atom_id res chain seq x y z
N TYR A 1 8.49 21.24 -21.18
CA TYR A 1 7.84 21.03 -21.06
C TYR A 1 7.26 20.91 -21.33
N TYR A 2 7.22 21.00 -21.45
CA TYR A 2 6.33 20.73 -21.48
C TYR A 2 6.06 20.33 -21.22
N VAL A 3 6.15 20.08 -20.97
CA VAL A 3 5.70 19.58 -20.66
C VAL A 3 5.60 19.54 -19.93
N LYS A 4 5.81 19.71 -19.41
CA LYS A 4 5.54 19.62 -18.65
C LYS A 4 4.78 19.96 -18.31
N LYS A 5 4.63 20.40 -18.24
CA LYS A 5 3.72 20.70 -17.71
C LYS A 5 2.62 20.20 -17.76
N HIS A 6 2.15 19.78 -18.36
CA HIS A 6 1.11 19.24 -18.41
C HIS A 6 0.93 18.11 -17.60
N ILE A 7 1.75 17.99 -17.38
CA ILE A 7 1.85 16.92 -16.60
C ILE A 7 1.09 17.03 -15.43
N GLU A 8 1.02 18.03 -14.90
CA GLU A 8 0.44 18.14 -13.72
C GLU A 8 -0.91 17.95 -13.81
N GLU A 9 -1.44 18.11 -14.80
CA GLU A 9 -2.76 17.82 -14.76
C GLU A 9 -2.92 16.44 -14.75
N SER A 10 -2.20 15.83 -15.48
CA SER A 10 -2.32 14.49 -15.33
C SER A 10 -2.15 14.35 -13.88
N GLY A 11 -1.71 15.32 -13.26
CA GLY A 11 -1.63 15.33 -11.93
C GLY A 11 -2.15 14.22 -11.18
N THR A 12 -2.51 13.27 -11.80
CA THR A 12 -3.01 12.11 -11.15
C THR A 12 -1.98 11.49 -10.25
N GLY A 13 -0.74 11.80 -10.42
CA GLY A 13 0.27 11.15 -9.61
C GLY A 13 0.81 9.88 -10.24
N SER A 14 0.27 9.49 -11.40
CA SER A 14 0.77 8.25 -11.99
C SER A 14 2.23 8.36 -12.35
N GLU A 15 2.72 9.55 -12.68
CA GLU A 15 4.13 9.70 -12.99
C GLU A 15 4.99 9.48 -11.75
N ILE A 16 4.50 9.88 -10.60
CA ILE A 16 5.22 9.67 -9.35
C ILE A 16 5.31 8.20 -9.03
N LEU A 17 4.28 7.46 -9.39
CA LEU A 17 4.18 6.06 -9.03
C LEU A 17 4.82 5.10 -10.02
N GLU A 18 5.10 5.57 -11.23
CA GLU A 18 5.65 4.70 -12.25
C GLU A 18 7.00 4.15 -11.80
N GLY A 19 7.20 2.86 -11.94
CA GLY A 19 8.43 2.21 -11.52
C GLY A 19 8.52 1.88 -10.05
N ARG A 20 7.52 2.30 -9.26
CA ARG A 20 7.51 1.96 -7.84
C ARG A 20 7.19 0.49 -7.63
N ASN A 21 7.59 -0.02 -6.48
CA ASN A 21 7.41 -1.42 -6.14
C ASN A 21 6.51 -1.52 -4.92
N ILE A 22 5.38 -2.19 -5.07
CA ILE A 22 4.40 -2.31 -4.00
C ILE A 22 4.29 -3.75 -3.55
N LEU A 23 4.29 -3.96 -2.24
CA LEU A 23 4.04 -5.28 -1.68
C LEU A 23 2.54 -5.39 -1.41
N LEU A 24 1.91 -6.36 -2.02
CA LEU A 24 0.47 -6.56 -1.90
C LEU A 24 0.20 -7.75 -1.01
N ALA A 25 -0.47 -7.53 0.11
CA ALA A 25 -0.87 -8.60 1.02
C ALA A 25 -2.36 -8.85 0.83
N GLU A 26 -2.69 -9.95 0.19
CA GLU A 26 -4.06 -10.30 -0.17
C GLU A 26 -4.16 -11.81 -0.24
N ASP A 27 -5.07 -12.41 0.54
CA ASP A 27 -5.20 -13.86 0.58
C ASP A 27 -6.07 -14.44 -0.53
N ASN A 28 -6.90 -13.62 -1.15
CA ASN A 28 -7.79 -14.09 -2.21
C ASN A 28 -7.12 -13.93 -3.56
N ASP A 29 -6.96 -15.05 -4.27
CA ASP A 29 -6.24 -15.05 -5.54
C ASP A 29 -6.87 -14.13 -6.58
N LEU A 30 -8.18 -14.14 -6.68
CA LEU A 30 -8.86 -13.31 -7.68
C LEU A 30 -8.70 -11.83 -7.36
N ASN A 31 -8.87 -11.47 -6.09
CA ASN A 31 -8.70 -10.07 -5.70
C ASN A 31 -7.26 -9.60 -5.95
N ALA A 32 -6.29 -10.47 -5.67
CA ALA A 32 -4.90 -10.15 -5.92
C ALA A 32 -4.64 -9.93 -7.40
N GLU A 33 -5.19 -10.79 -8.24
CA GLU A 33 -5.03 -10.65 -9.68
C GLU A 33 -5.60 -9.34 -10.19
N ILE A 34 -6.77 -8.98 -9.71
CA ILE A 34 -7.43 -7.75 -10.13
C ILE A 34 -6.59 -6.54 -9.70
N THR A 35 -6.13 -6.54 -8.46
CA THR A 35 -5.34 -5.42 -7.95
C THR A 35 -4.00 -5.32 -8.68
N GLU A 36 -3.36 -6.45 -8.93
CA GLU A 36 -2.10 -6.45 -9.66
C GLU A 36 -2.27 -5.90 -11.06
N ALA A 37 -3.36 -6.27 -11.73
CA ALA A 37 -3.62 -5.77 -13.08
C ALA A 37 -3.81 -4.25 -13.09
N ILE A 38 -4.53 -3.74 -12.08
CA ILE A 38 -4.74 -2.31 -11.96
C ILE A 38 -3.43 -1.58 -11.77
N LEU A 39 -2.58 -2.09 -10.89
CA LEU A 39 -1.30 -1.45 -10.60
C LEU A 39 -0.36 -1.54 -11.79
N GLU A 40 -0.39 -2.66 -12.50
CA GLU A 40 0.47 -2.82 -13.66
C GLU A 40 0.16 -1.82 -14.74
N ARG A 41 -1.11 -1.49 -14.92
CA ARG A 41 -1.49 -0.50 -15.91
C ARG A 41 -0.91 0.88 -15.60
N ALA A 42 -0.64 1.15 -14.34
CA ALA A 42 -0.07 2.41 -13.92
C ALA A 42 1.46 2.39 -13.92
N GLY A 43 2.05 1.29 -14.37
CA GLY A 43 3.50 1.18 -14.39
C GLY A 43 4.11 0.82 -13.05
N ILE A 44 3.31 0.29 -12.13
CA ILE A 44 3.76 -0.06 -10.79
C ILE A 44 4.07 -1.55 -10.74
N LYS A 45 5.19 -1.89 -10.15
CA LYS A 45 5.54 -3.29 -9.96
C LYS A 45 4.94 -3.80 -8.67
N THR A 46 4.49 -5.04 -8.68
CA THR A 46 3.79 -5.61 -7.53
C THR A 46 4.37 -6.96 -7.19
N GLU A 47 4.54 -7.19 -5.91
CA GLU A 47 4.88 -8.52 -5.42
C GLU A 47 3.83 -8.90 -4.39
N ARG A 48 3.33 -10.11 -4.43
CA ARG A 48 2.21 -10.51 -3.60
C ARG A 48 2.62 -11.47 -2.50
N VAL A 49 2.05 -11.29 -1.30
CA VAL A 49 2.09 -12.27 -0.23
C VAL A 49 0.65 -12.58 0.16
N GLU A 50 0.44 -13.70 0.87
CA GLU A 50 -0.91 -14.21 1.09
C GLU A 50 -1.46 -14.00 2.48
N ASP A 51 -0.64 -13.58 3.43
CA ASP A 51 -1.13 -13.32 4.78
C ASP A 51 -0.21 -12.33 5.49
N GLY A 52 -0.62 -11.96 6.69
CA GLY A 52 0.13 -10.95 7.43
C GLY A 52 1.50 -11.41 7.87
N ILE A 53 1.64 -12.70 8.17
CA ILE A 53 2.93 -13.22 8.58
C ILE A 53 3.93 -13.13 7.44
N GLN A 54 3.50 -13.54 6.24
CA GLN A 54 4.36 -13.44 5.07
C GLN A 54 4.73 -11.99 4.79
N CYS A 55 3.80 -11.07 5.00
CA CYS A 55 4.05 -9.66 4.77
C CYS A 55 5.14 -9.14 5.70
N VAL A 56 5.02 -9.42 6.99
CA VAL A 56 6.02 -8.97 7.96
C VAL A 56 7.38 -9.59 7.64
N ASN A 57 7.39 -10.87 7.33
CA ASN A 57 8.64 -11.56 7.03
C ASN A 57 9.32 -10.99 5.80
N MET A 58 8.55 -10.61 4.79
CA MET A 58 9.12 -10.06 3.57
C MET A 58 9.76 -8.70 3.86
N ILE A 59 9.08 -7.85 4.63
CA ILE A 59 9.63 -6.54 4.98
C ILE A 59 10.89 -6.70 5.82
N GLU A 60 10.87 -7.65 6.76
CA GLU A 60 12.01 -7.88 7.62
C GLU A 60 13.21 -8.40 6.86
N LYS A 61 12.97 -9.29 5.90
CA LYS A 61 14.02 -9.96 5.18
C LYS A 61 14.65 -9.10 4.09
N MET A 62 13.86 -8.30 3.39
CA MET A 62 14.35 -7.53 2.27
C MET A 62 14.98 -6.24 2.74
N PRO A 63 15.98 -5.71 2.01
CA PRO A 63 16.59 -4.44 2.40
C PRO A 63 15.57 -3.29 2.40
N ALA A 64 15.80 -2.31 3.25
CA ALA A 64 14.96 -1.12 3.26
C ALA A 64 14.98 -0.48 1.87
N GLY A 65 13.83 -0.01 1.44
CA GLY A 65 13.72 0.58 0.10
C GLY A 65 13.37 -0.39 -1.00
N THR A 66 13.31 -1.70 -0.69
CA THR A 66 12.89 -2.68 -1.69
C THR A 66 11.46 -2.41 -2.12
N TYR A 67 10.59 -2.08 -1.18
CA TYR A 67 9.21 -1.75 -1.47
C TYR A 67 8.96 -0.31 -1.08
N ASP A 68 8.17 0.37 -1.89
CA ASP A 68 7.83 1.76 -1.62
C ASP A 68 6.62 1.88 -0.72
N MET A 69 5.75 0.88 -0.71
CA MET A 69 4.59 0.88 0.16
C MET A 69 3.95 -0.50 0.17
N ILE A 70 3.01 -0.68 1.08
CA ILE A 70 2.26 -1.93 1.20
C ILE A 70 0.79 -1.65 1.00
N LEU A 71 0.13 -2.45 0.17
CA LEU A 71 -1.33 -2.51 0.14
C LEU A 71 -1.72 -3.73 0.97
N MET A 72 -2.43 -3.50 2.06
CA MET A 72 -2.66 -4.54 3.05
C MET A 72 -4.15 -4.81 3.22
N ASP A 73 -4.57 -6.01 2.84
CA ASP A 73 -5.92 -6.44 3.16
C ASP A 73 -6.03 -6.58 4.67
N ILE A 74 -7.15 -6.18 5.22
CA ILE A 74 -7.34 -6.26 6.66
C ILE A 74 -7.64 -7.68 7.09
N GLN A 75 -8.50 -8.37 6.36
CA GLN A 75 -8.92 -9.71 6.76
C GLN A 75 -8.11 -10.77 6.04
N MET A 76 -7.15 -11.31 6.72
CA MET A 76 -6.30 -12.37 6.19
C MET A 76 -6.14 -13.46 7.25
N PRO A 77 -5.87 -14.71 6.82
CA PRO A 77 -5.63 -15.77 7.78
C PRO A 77 -4.29 -15.60 8.48
N LYS A 78 -4.11 -16.29 9.57
CA LYS A 78 -2.88 -16.35 10.36
C LYS A 78 -2.53 -15.06 11.04
N MET A 79 -2.54 -13.94 10.35
CA MET A 79 -2.29 -12.63 10.95
C MET A 79 -3.01 -11.60 10.09
N ASN A 80 -3.93 -10.86 10.69
CA ASN A 80 -4.69 -9.87 9.93
C ASN A 80 -3.85 -8.61 9.66
N GLY A 81 -4.41 -7.72 8.85
CA GLY A 81 -3.68 -6.53 8.42
C GLY A 81 -3.33 -5.57 9.55
N TYR A 82 -4.17 -5.47 10.56
CA TYR A 82 -3.87 -4.59 11.69
C TYR A 82 -2.67 -5.11 12.47
N LYS A 83 -2.64 -6.40 12.74
CA LYS A 83 -1.53 -6.98 13.51
C LYS A 83 -0.24 -6.96 12.71
N ALA A 84 -0.34 -7.20 11.39
CA ALA A 84 0.85 -7.14 10.54
C ALA A 84 1.42 -5.72 10.55
N THR A 85 0.55 -4.71 10.48
CA THR A 85 0.99 -3.31 10.52
C THR A 85 1.68 -3.01 11.84
N GLN A 86 1.10 -3.44 12.95
CA GLN A 86 1.70 -3.20 14.25
C GLN A 86 3.08 -3.85 14.35
N ALA A 87 3.22 -5.06 13.82
CA ALA A 87 4.50 -5.75 13.84
C ALA A 87 5.54 -5.01 12.99
N ILE A 88 5.14 -4.52 11.83
CA ILE A 88 6.05 -3.78 10.97
C ILE A 88 6.50 -2.49 11.65
N ARG A 89 5.58 -1.78 12.31
CA ARG A 89 5.91 -0.52 12.97
C ARG A 89 6.87 -0.71 14.14
N ARG A 90 7.01 -1.94 14.64
CA ARG A 90 7.92 -2.24 15.74
C ARG A 90 9.27 -2.75 15.29
N LEU A 91 9.53 -2.83 14.00
CA LEU A 91 10.81 -3.31 13.52
C LEU A 91 11.94 -2.35 13.93
N PRO A 92 13.11 -2.90 14.23
CA PRO A 92 14.23 -2.04 14.66
C PRO A 92 14.71 -1.07 13.60
N ASP A 93 14.66 -1.49 12.33
CA ASP A 93 15.10 -0.63 11.23
C ASP A 93 14.00 0.40 10.98
N LYS A 94 14.29 1.67 11.26
CA LYS A 94 13.29 2.71 11.14
C LYS A 94 12.81 2.91 9.72
N ASP A 95 13.69 2.73 8.75
CA ASP A 95 13.28 2.87 7.35
C ASP A 95 12.24 1.83 6.98
N LYS A 96 12.38 0.62 7.51
CA LYS A 96 11.38 -0.41 7.27
C LYS A 96 10.12 -0.14 8.09
N ALA A 97 10.28 0.32 9.31
CA ALA A 97 9.12 0.53 10.19
C ALA A 97 8.24 1.68 9.71
N CYS A 98 8.79 2.60 8.93
CA CYS A 98 8.04 3.76 8.44
C CYS A 98 7.42 3.55 7.07
N ILE A 99 7.50 2.36 6.50
CA ILE A 99 6.97 2.13 5.17
C ILE A 99 5.48 2.50 5.11
N PRO A 100 5.03 3.21 4.08
CA PRO A 100 3.61 3.55 3.99
C PRO A 100 2.77 2.28 3.83
N ILE A 101 1.67 2.21 4.55
CA ILE A 101 0.75 1.07 4.51
C ILE A 101 -0.65 1.59 4.29
N ILE A 102 -1.32 1.10 3.24
CA ILE A 102 -2.68 1.47 2.95
C ILE A 102 -3.55 0.23 3.12
N ALA A 103 -4.58 0.35 3.95
CA ALA A 103 -5.49 -0.76 4.18
C ALA A 103 -6.47 -0.91 3.02
N MET A 104 -6.77 -2.14 2.67
CA MET A 104 -7.85 -2.44 1.75
C MET A 104 -8.96 -3.08 2.56
N THR A 105 -10.17 -2.52 2.47
CA THR A 105 -11.26 -2.98 3.32
C THR A 105 -12.52 -3.19 2.51
N ALA A 106 -13.30 -4.19 2.89
CA ALA A 106 -14.60 -4.44 2.28
C ALA A 106 -15.61 -3.38 2.68
N ASN A 107 -15.37 -2.72 3.82
CA ASN A 107 -16.27 -1.69 4.32
C ASN A 107 -15.47 -0.44 4.63
N ALA A 108 -16.05 0.70 4.31
CA ALA A 108 -15.38 1.97 4.59
C ALA A 108 -16.06 2.69 5.75
N PHE A 109 -16.38 1.94 6.81
CA PHE A 109 -17.02 2.54 7.97
C PHE A 109 -16.01 3.33 8.80
N GLU A 110 -16.54 4.27 9.54
CA GLU A 110 -15.69 5.14 10.37
C GLU A 110 -14.86 4.34 11.37
N GLU A 111 -15.43 3.28 11.91
CA GLU A 111 -14.72 2.45 12.87
C GLU A 111 -13.51 1.79 12.24
N ASP A 112 -13.64 1.33 11.01
CA ASP A 112 -12.54 0.70 10.31
C ASP A 112 -11.43 1.69 10.05
N LYS A 113 -11.79 2.93 9.74
CA LYS A 113 -10.80 3.97 9.52
C LYS A 113 -10.02 4.25 10.79
N ARG A 114 -10.73 4.36 11.92
CA ARG A 114 -10.06 4.62 13.18
C ARG A 114 -9.14 3.49 13.58
N GLU A 115 -9.59 2.26 13.36
CA GLU A 115 -8.80 1.11 13.69
C GLU A 115 -7.54 1.05 12.85
N ALA A 116 -7.66 1.36 11.57
CA ALA A 116 -6.51 1.37 10.68
C ALA A 116 -5.47 2.40 11.12
N ILE A 117 -5.92 3.60 11.44
CA ILE A 117 -5.00 4.64 11.90
C ILE A 117 -4.36 4.25 13.22
N ALA A 118 -5.15 3.69 14.14
CA ALA A 118 -4.63 3.28 15.44
C ALA A 118 -3.59 2.18 15.30
N ALA A 119 -3.71 1.32 14.29
CA ALA A 119 -2.73 0.28 14.04
C ALA A 119 -1.46 0.80 13.41
N GLY A 120 -1.47 2.01 12.87
CA GLY A 120 -0.30 2.61 12.26
C GLY A 120 -0.37 2.68 10.73
N MET A 121 -1.54 2.48 10.16
CA MET A 121 -1.70 2.58 8.70
C MET A 121 -1.80 4.04 8.28
N ASN A 122 -1.40 4.31 7.04
CA ASN A 122 -1.36 5.66 6.51
C ASN A 122 -2.63 6.05 5.78
N GLY A 123 -3.47 5.08 5.44
CA GLY A 123 -4.71 5.37 4.75
C GLY A 123 -5.48 4.09 4.52
N HIS A 124 -6.63 4.22 3.86
CA HIS A 124 -7.43 3.04 3.55
C HIS A 124 -8.17 3.28 2.25
N ILE A 125 -8.55 2.20 1.59
CA ILE A 125 -9.30 2.26 0.37
C ILE A 125 -10.29 1.11 0.37
N ALA A 126 -11.51 1.38 -0.09
CA ALA A 126 -12.56 0.37 -0.08
C ALA A 126 -12.47 -0.52 -1.32
N LYS A 127 -12.86 -1.76 -1.17
CA LYS A 127 -13.03 -2.68 -2.30
C LYS A 127 -14.44 -2.51 -2.84
N PRO A 128 -14.61 -2.64 -4.15
CA PRO A 128 -13.61 -2.96 -5.17
C PRO A 128 -12.71 -1.77 -5.47
N ILE A 129 -11.46 -2.06 -5.79
CA ILE A 129 -10.46 -1.02 -6.01
C ILE A 129 -10.77 -0.25 -7.29
N GLN A 130 -10.78 1.07 -7.20
CA GLN A 130 -10.95 1.94 -8.36
C GLN A 130 -9.63 2.62 -8.65
N LEU A 131 -9.19 2.53 -9.90
CA LEU A 131 -7.84 2.97 -10.24
C LEU A 131 -7.56 4.42 -9.89
N ASP A 132 -8.45 5.33 -10.24
CA ASP A 132 -8.21 6.74 -9.98
C ASP A 132 -8.09 7.04 -8.49
N LYS A 133 -8.93 6.42 -7.67
CA LYS A 133 -8.85 6.62 -6.22
C LYS A 133 -7.60 6.02 -5.65
N LEU A 134 -7.22 4.85 -6.15
CA LEU A 134 -6.01 4.20 -5.68
C LEU A 134 -4.80 5.06 -6.01
N LEU A 135 -4.69 5.54 -7.23
CA LEU A 135 -3.53 6.33 -7.62
C LEU A 135 -3.44 7.63 -6.83
N SER A 136 -4.58 8.29 -6.59
CA SER A 136 -4.58 9.51 -5.79
C SER A 136 -4.09 9.25 -4.37
N MET A 137 -4.59 8.17 -3.77
CA MET A 137 -4.20 7.84 -2.40
C MET A 137 -2.72 7.47 -2.32
N LEU A 138 -2.23 6.68 -3.27
CA LEU A 138 -0.84 6.27 -3.25
C LEU A 138 0.08 7.47 -3.42
N ALA A 139 -0.26 8.38 -4.34
CA ALA A 139 0.56 9.56 -4.56
C ALA A 139 0.62 10.43 -3.31
N GLU A 140 -0.52 10.58 -2.64
CA GLU A 140 -0.54 11.40 -1.44
C GLU A 140 0.29 10.78 -0.32
N VAL A 141 0.19 9.47 -0.15
CA VAL A 141 0.92 8.80 0.91
C VAL A 141 2.42 8.87 0.65
N ILE A 142 2.83 8.72 -0.60
CA ILE A 142 4.25 8.83 -0.94
C ILE A 142 4.77 10.22 -0.60
N ARG A 143 4.00 11.27 -0.91
CA ARG A 143 4.44 12.62 -0.58
C ARG A 143 4.56 12.81 0.92
N GLN A 144 3.67 12.20 1.71
CA GLN A 144 3.71 12.34 3.15
C GLN A 144 4.83 11.55 3.78
N GLN A 145 5.36 10.55 3.06
CA GLN A 145 6.37 9.70 3.64
C GLN A 145 7.61 10.46 4.08
N GLU A 146 7.91 11.55 3.42
CA GLU A 146 9.11 12.31 3.75
C GLU A 146 9.08 12.82 5.18
N ASN A 147 7.94 12.81 5.83
CA ASN A 147 7.83 13.31 7.19
C ASN A 147 7.94 12.21 8.24
N CYS A 148 8.23 10.99 7.85
CA CYS A 148 8.32 9.88 8.80
C CYS A 148 9.62 9.82 9.61
#